data_47c09f0e20d386fedb3e1182e23c6c71
#
_entry.id   47c09f0e20d386fedb3e1182e23c6c71
#
_cell.length_a   1.000
_cell.length_b   1.000
_cell.length_c   1.000
_cell.angle_alpha   90.00
_cell.angle_beta   90.00
_cell.angle_gamma   90.00
#
_symmetry.space_group_name_H-M   'P 1'
#
loop_
_entity.id
_entity.type
_entity.pdbx_description
1 polymer ?
#
loop_
_entity_poly.entity_id
_entity_poly.type
_entity_poly.pdbx_seq_one_letter_code
_entity_poly.pdbx_strand_id
1 'polypeptide(L)'
;MKSVILSSVLPLAAVITAVVGIASAASATEPDKQFFQSAEGKWVGPGEIVAGKYKGTKFNCSFTGSTPDGKMGMTLDGGCRVGMFTQPMSAKIERKGRDYKGSFMGGAAGAGLDIIGGNVVDAHKVVFTINRNQLRGVMQARIPGDNSMTVTVAVRVQDQLVPVIGMSLKRVDAVEVGSIAPN
;
A
#
# COMPACT_ATOMS: atom_id res chain seq x y z
N MET A 1 84.97 -35.79 8.57
CA MET A 1 83.68 -36.16 9.16
C MET A 1 82.73 -34.97 9.01
N LYS A 2 81.85 -34.99 8.04
CA LYS A 2 80.90 -33.91 7.76
C LYS A 2 79.49 -34.49 7.83
N SER A 3 78.74 -34.07 8.87
CA SER A 3 77.33 -34.39 9.02
C SER A 3 76.49 -33.43 8.17
N VAL A 4 75.71 -33.98 7.26
CA VAL A 4 74.71 -33.22 6.47
C VAL A 4 73.37 -33.40 7.15
N ILE A 5 72.85 -32.31 7.65
CA ILE A 5 71.49 -32.28 8.21
C ILE A 5 70.53 -31.91 7.06
N LEU A 6 69.66 -32.83 6.75
CA LEU A 6 68.60 -32.67 5.70
C LEU A 6 67.38 -32.02 6.35
N SER A 7 67.16 -30.74 6.11
CA SER A 7 65.93 -30.04 6.60
C SER A 7 64.77 -30.28 5.62
N SER A 8 63.78 -31.04 6.07
CA SER A 8 62.53 -31.23 5.36
C SER A 8 61.64 -30.01 5.52
N VAL A 9 61.42 -29.28 4.46
CA VAL A 9 60.43 -28.17 4.41
C VAL A 9 59.09 -28.75 3.95
N LEU A 10 58.11 -28.80 4.88
CA LEU A 10 56.71 -29.11 4.53
C LEU A 10 56.09 -27.84 3.93
N PRO A 11 55.41 -27.89 2.80
CA PRO A 11 54.60 -26.78 2.33
C PRO A 11 53.23 -26.78 3.07
N LEU A 12 52.97 -25.70 3.79
CA LEU A 12 51.69 -25.43 4.43
C LEU A 12 50.69 -25.04 3.33
N ALA A 13 49.82 -25.93 2.93
CA ALA A 13 48.75 -25.61 2.01
C ALA A 13 47.67 -24.80 2.74
N ALA A 14 47.61 -23.51 2.47
CA ALA A 14 46.54 -22.64 2.95
C ALA A 14 45.26 -22.90 2.18
N VAL A 15 44.32 -23.58 2.79
CA VAL A 15 42.94 -23.76 2.27
C VAL A 15 42.19 -22.45 2.51
N ILE A 16 42.05 -21.64 1.46
CA ILE A 16 41.19 -20.47 1.47
C ILE A 16 39.74 -20.93 1.26
N THR A 17 38.98 -21.09 2.33
CA THR A 17 37.54 -21.28 2.28
C THR A 17 36.89 -19.96 1.90
N ALA A 18 36.53 -19.82 0.61
CA ALA A 18 35.69 -18.74 0.14
C ALA A 18 34.28 -18.91 0.73
N VAL A 19 33.96 -18.13 1.77
CA VAL A 19 32.60 -17.99 2.27
C VAL A 19 31.83 -17.19 1.23
N VAL A 20 31.12 -17.88 0.34
CA VAL A 20 30.13 -17.25 -0.55
C VAL A 20 28.99 -16.80 0.34
N GLY A 21 29.01 -15.53 0.74
CA GLY A 21 27.89 -14.87 1.38
C GLY A 21 26.71 -14.85 0.39
N ILE A 22 25.74 -15.74 0.58
CA ILE A 22 24.44 -15.67 -0.06
C ILE A 22 23.81 -14.40 0.53
N ALA A 23 23.95 -13.28 -0.18
CA ALA A 23 23.14 -12.11 0.08
C ALA A 23 21.69 -12.52 -0.17
N SER A 24 20.96 -12.87 0.88
CA SER A 24 19.52 -13.03 0.85
C SER A 24 18.98 -11.70 0.36
N ALA A 25 18.58 -11.66 -0.91
CA ALA A 25 17.75 -10.59 -1.42
C ALA A 25 16.51 -10.61 -0.51
N ALA A 26 16.47 -9.70 0.44
CA ALA A 26 15.34 -9.55 1.32
C ALA A 26 14.11 -9.37 0.45
N SER A 27 13.34 -10.43 0.31
CA SER A 27 12.05 -10.44 -0.34
C SER A 27 11.14 -9.60 0.55
N ALA A 28 11.14 -8.29 0.35
CA ALA A 28 10.24 -7.34 0.97
C ALA A 28 8.81 -7.54 0.44
N THR A 29 8.37 -8.78 0.33
CA THR A 29 7.16 -9.13 -0.40
C THR A 29 6.05 -9.70 0.48
N GLU A 30 6.37 -10.30 1.61
CA GLU A 30 5.33 -10.90 2.45
C GLU A 30 4.42 -9.86 3.12
N PRO A 31 4.93 -8.81 3.78
CA PRO A 31 4.07 -7.75 4.32
C PRO A 31 3.28 -7.00 3.24
N ASP A 32 3.90 -6.77 2.07
CA ASP A 32 3.26 -6.13 0.93
C ASP A 32 2.08 -6.96 0.43
N LYS A 33 2.33 -8.25 0.17
CA LYS A 33 1.31 -9.17 -0.29
C LYS A 33 0.17 -9.29 0.72
N GLN A 34 0.48 -9.43 1.99
CA GLN A 34 -0.50 -9.54 3.05
C GLN A 34 -1.37 -8.28 3.16
N PHE A 35 -0.76 -7.08 3.08
CA PHE A 35 -1.50 -5.83 3.08
C PHE A 35 -2.49 -5.75 1.90
N PHE A 36 -2.03 -5.99 0.66
CA PHE A 36 -2.91 -5.89 -0.50
C PHE A 36 -4.00 -6.95 -0.50
N GLN A 37 -3.71 -8.17 -0.11
CA GLN A 37 -4.72 -9.22 0.08
C GLN A 37 -5.75 -8.82 1.14
N SER A 38 -5.32 -8.23 2.26
CA SER A 38 -6.24 -7.74 3.28
C SER A 38 -7.08 -6.54 2.81
N ALA A 39 -6.66 -5.84 1.76
CA ALA A 39 -7.43 -4.73 1.18
C ALA A 39 -8.44 -5.17 0.10
N GLU A 40 -8.43 -6.44 -0.31
CA GLU A 40 -9.41 -6.98 -1.25
C GLU A 40 -10.82 -7.00 -0.67
N GLY A 41 -11.81 -7.04 -1.56
CA GLY A 41 -13.21 -7.12 -1.19
C GLY A 41 -13.92 -5.77 -1.19
N LYS A 42 -15.13 -5.75 -0.66
CA LYS A 42 -16.01 -4.58 -0.69
C LYS A 42 -15.94 -3.82 0.64
N TRP A 43 -15.71 -2.52 0.53
CA TRP A 43 -15.55 -1.60 1.65
C TRP A 43 -16.55 -0.47 1.58
N VAL A 44 -17.26 -0.19 2.67
CA VAL A 44 -18.27 0.88 2.73
C VAL A 44 -18.09 1.65 4.02
N GLY A 45 -18.24 2.97 3.95
CA GLY A 45 -18.25 3.77 5.17
C GLY A 45 -18.15 5.27 4.96
N PRO A 46 -18.28 6.01 6.05
CA PRO A 46 -18.23 7.46 6.04
C PRO A 46 -16.80 8.01 5.89
N GLY A 47 -16.75 9.21 5.36
CA GLY A 47 -15.59 10.06 5.36
C GLY A 47 -15.96 11.51 5.57
N GLU A 48 -14.95 12.33 5.83
CA GLU A 48 -15.10 13.76 6.06
C GLU A 48 -13.89 14.52 5.52
N ILE A 49 -14.14 15.72 4.98
CA ILE A 49 -13.11 16.69 4.71
C ILE A 49 -12.84 17.46 6.01
N VAL A 50 -11.67 17.23 6.60
CA VAL A 50 -11.33 17.73 7.95
C VAL A 50 -10.58 19.05 7.94
N ALA A 51 -10.11 19.50 6.78
CA ALA A 51 -9.44 20.79 6.63
C ALA A 51 -9.64 21.40 5.23
N GLY A 52 -9.34 22.69 5.08
CA GLY A 52 -9.44 23.44 3.83
C GLY A 52 -10.83 24.04 3.59
N LYS A 53 -11.05 24.51 2.34
CA LYS A 53 -12.27 25.23 1.93
C LYS A 53 -13.57 24.45 2.19
N TYR A 54 -13.52 23.14 2.08
CA TYR A 54 -14.69 22.26 2.21
C TYR A 54 -14.74 21.50 3.53
N LYS A 55 -14.02 21.98 4.55
CA LYS A 55 -14.03 21.39 5.90
C LYS A 55 -15.46 21.18 6.40
N GLY A 56 -15.71 20.01 7.00
CA GLY A 56 -17.02 19.60 7.52
C GLY A 56 -17.91 18.90 6.49
N THR A 57 -17.49 18.81 5.22
CA THR A 57 -18.25 18.04 4.21
C THR A 57 -18.13 16.55 4.51
N LYS A 58 -19.27 15.94 4.82
CA LYS A 58 -19.39 14.49 5.06
C LYS A 58 -19.80 13.78 3.79
N PHE A 59 -19.27 12.58 3.60
CA PHE A 59 -19.58 11.72 2.46
C PHE A 59 -19.61 10.25 2.87
N ASN A 60 -20.22 9.40 2.05
CA ASN A 60 -20.17 7.95 2.21
C ASN A 60 -19.58 7.32 0.96
N CYS A 61 -18.62 6.43 1.16
CA CYS A 61 -17.95 5.75 0.07
C CYS A 61 -18.32 4.26 0.03
N SER A 62 -18.27 3.70 -1.18
CA SER A 62 -18.32 2.28 -1.44
C SER A 62 -17.26 1.95 -2.48
N PHE A 63 -16.34 1.04 -2.12
CA PHE A 63 -15.23 0.61 -2.97
C PHE A 63 -15.16 -0.90 -3.06
N THR A 64 -14.68 -1.40 -4.17
CA THR A 64 -14.26 -2.79 -4.35
C THR A 64 -12.78 -2.81 -4.67
N GLY A 65 -12.01 -3.47 -3.81
CA GLY A 65 -10.58 -3.68 -3.98
C GLY A 65 -10.30 -5.05 -4.58
N SER A 66 -9.35 -5.12 -5.51
CA SER A 66 -8.85 -6.36 -6.08
C SER A 66 -7.35 -6.28 -6.33
N THR A 67 -6.65 -7.40 -6.16
CA THR A 67 -5.22 -7.52 -6.47
C THR A 67 -5.07 -8.10 -7.88
N PRO A 68 -4.33 -7.43 -8.77
CA PRO A 68 -4.09 -7.95 -10.11
C PRO A 68 -3.25 -9.24 -10.07
N ASP A 69 -3.61 -10.23 -10.89
CA ASP A 69 -2.88 -11.49 -11.00
C ASP A 69 -1.40 -11.26 -11.34
N GLY A 70 -0.53 -11.90 -10.57
CA GLY A 70 0.92 -11.89 -10.78
C GLY A 70 1.61 -10.53 -10.56
N LYS A 71 0.91 -9.53 -10.02
CA LYS A 71 1.46 -8.21 -9.73
C LYS A 71 1.28 -7.82 -8.28
N MET A 72 2.25 -7.10 -7.74
CA MET A 72 2.14 -6.50 -6.41
C MET A 72 1.48 -5.12 -6.53
N GLY A 73 0.31 -4.98 -5.89
CA GLY A 73 -0.48 -3.75 -5.95
C GLY A 73 -1.97 -4.03 -5.85
N MET A 74 -2.79 -3.06 -6.19
CA MET A 74 -4.24 -3.20 -6.19
C MET A 74 -4.92 -2.28 -7.18
N THR A 75 -6.12 -2.66 -7.57
CA THR A 75 -7.12 -1.75 -8.14
C THR A 75 -8.22 -1.51 -7.14
N LEU A 76 -8.79 -0.31 -7.16
CA LEU A 76 -9.92 0.08 -6.33
C LEU A 76 -10.93 0.78 -7.24
N ASP A 77 -12.16 0.29 -7.26
CA ASP A 77 -13.25 0.86 -8.04
C ASP A 77 -14.46 1.13 -7.17
N GLY A 78 -15.14 2.26 -7.42
CA GLY A 78 -16.30 2.62 -6.64
C GLY A 78 -16.65 4.09 -6.71
N GLY A 79 -17.04 4.67 -5.59
CA GLY A 79 -17.35 6.09 -5.52
C GLY A 79 -17.75 6.55 -4.13
N CYS A 80 -17.82 7.87 -4.00
CA CYS A 80 -18.26 8.52 -2.77
C CYS A 80 -19.47 9.41 -3.06
N ARG A 81 -20.45 9.39 -2.17
CA ARG A 81 -21.68 10.18 -2.27
C ARG A 81 -21.69 11.30 -1.26
N VAL A 82 -21.97 12.51 -1.75
CA VAL A 82 -22.21 13.73 -0.94
C VAL A 82 -23.65 14.16 -1.21
N GLY A 83 -24.53 14.03 -0.23
CA GLY A 83 -25.96 14.26 -0.43
C GLY A 83 -26.54 13.38 -1.54
N MET A 84 -27.08 13.99 -2.60
CA MET A 84 -27.61 13.28 -3.77
C MET A 84 -26.59 13.03 -4.88
N PHE A 85 -25.39 13.60 -4.79
CA PHE A 85 -24.36 13.49 -5.82
C PHE A 85 -23.42 12.32 -5.53
N THR A 86 -23.24 11.46 -6.51
CA THR A 86 -22.24 10.39 -6.45
C THR A 86 -21.07 10.75 -7.34
N GLN A 87 -19.88 10.72 -6.75
CA GLN A 87 -18.62 10.95 -7.42
C GLN A 87 -17.94 9.59 -7.66
N PRO A 88 -17.83 9.12 -8.92
CA PRO A 88 -17.05 7.92 -9.23
C PRO A 88 -15.58 8.12 -8.85
N MET A 89 -14.97 7.06 -8.34
CA MET A 89 -13.56 7.05 -7.95
C MET A 89 -12.95 5.70 -8.29
N SER A 90 -11.71 5.73 -8.79
CA SER A 90 -10.93 4.52 -9.03
C SER A 90 -9.49 4.76 -8.65
N ALA A 91 -8.78 3.69 -8.28
CA ALA A 91 -7.35 3.74 -8.08
C ALA A 91 -6.69 2.52 -8.73
N LYS A 92 -5.50 2.73 -9.26
CA LYS A 92 -4.62 1.66 -9.72
C LYS A 92 -3.24 1.90 -9.15
N ILE A 93 -2.75 0.94 -8.38
CA ILE A 93 -1.47 1.02 -7.69
C ILE A 93 -0.68 -0.23 -8.05
N GLU A 94 0.54 -0.06 -8.53
CA GLU A 94 1.44 -1.17 -8.87
C GLU A 94 2.83 -0.91 -8.30
N ARG A 95 3.49 -1.97 -7.86
CA ARG A 95 4.90 -1.91 -7.48
C ARG A 95 5.77 -1.75 -8.73
N LYS A 96 6.66 -0.76 -8.72
CA LYS A 96 7.65 -0.49 -9.76
C LYS A 96 9.03 -0.40 -9.11
N GLY A 97 9.78 -1.48 -9.19
CA GLY A 97 11.05 -1.61 -8.47
C GLY A 97 10.85 -1.65 -6.95
N ARG A 98 11.39 -0.66 -6.24
CA ARG A 98 11.27 -0.53 -4.77
C ARG A 98 10.09 0.35 -4.34
N ASP A 99 9.49 1.09 -5.26
CA ASP A 99 8.42 2.05 -5.00
C ASP A 99 7.08 1.57 -5.54
N TYR A 100 6.02 2.22 -5.09
CA TYR A 100 4.69 2.11 -5.65
C TYR A 100 4.40 3.30 -6.56
N LYS A 101 3.80 3.03 -7.70
CA LYS A 101 3.34 4.02 -8.68
C LYS A 101 1.89 3.76 -9.03
N GLY A 102 1.19 4.81 -9.39
CA GLY A 102 -0.19 4.66 -9.79
C GLY A 102 -0.93 5.97 -9.87
N SER A 103 -2.23 5.85 -9.97
CA SER A 103 -3.14 6.98 -10.02
C SER A 103 -4.35 6.71 -9.15
N PHE A 104 -4.85 7.75 -8.54
CA PHE A 104 -6.14 7.78 -7.89
C PHE A 104 -7.01 8.76 -8.68
N MET A 105 -7.95 8.22 -9.43
CA MET A 105 -8.85 8.98 -10.29
C MET A 105 -10.12 9.30 -9.52
N GLY A 106 -10.39 10.56 -9.29
CA GLY A 106 -11.60 11.01 -8.61
C GLY A 106 -12.23 12.13 -9.39
N GLY A 107 -13.50 11.98 -9.78
CA GLY A 107 -14.31 13.04 -10.27
C GLY A 107 -14.23 13.39 -11.73
N ALA A 108 -14.83 14.55 -12.05
CA ALA A 108 -14.93 15.09 -13.39
C ALA A 108 -13.57 15.14 -14.08
N ALA A 109 -13.54 14.69 -15.31
CA ALA A 109 -12.45 14.61 -16.29
C ALA A 109 -11.09 15.17 -15.83
N GLY A 110 -10.14 14.27 -15.51
CA GLY A 110 -8.74 14.63 -15.33
C GLY A 110 -8.32 15.08 -13.93
N ALA A 111 -9.20 15.05 -12.95
CA ALA A 111 -8.90 15.45 -11.58
C ALA A 111 -8.41 14.27 -10.72
N GLY A 112 -7.28 13.65 -11.08
CA GLY A 112 -6.67 12.56 -10.32
C GLY A 112 -5.52 13.02 -9.42
N LEU A 113 -5.12 12.16 -8.48
CA LEU A 113 -3.86 12.24 -7.74
C LEU A 113 -2.91 11.20 -8.31
N ASP A 114 -1.66 11.56 -8.53
CA ASP A 114 -0.63 10.61 -8.90
C ASP A 114 0.01 10.04 -7.63
N ILE A 115 0.15 8.72 -7.60
CA ILE A 115 0.97 8.02 -6.60
C ILE A 115 2.38 7.93 -7.19
N ILE A 116 3.28 8.71 -6.62
CA ILE A 116 4.65 8.87 -7.14
C ILE A 116 5.69 8.06 -6.38
N GLY A 117 5.31 7.44 -5.28
CA GLY A 117 6.13 6.60 -4.42
C GLY A 117 5.35 6.09 -3.23
N GLY A 118 5.99 5.33 -2.39
CA GLY A 118 5.42 4.83 -1.15
C GLY A 118 5.93 3.45 -0.79
N ASN A 119 5.52 2.98 0.36
CA ASN A 119 5.89 1.66 0.86
C ASN A 119 4.78 1.08 1.75
N VAL A 120 4.73 -0.23 1.79
CA VAL A 120 4.04 -0.97 2.83
C VAL A 120 4.92 -0.91 4.07
N VAL A 121 4.40 -0.37 5.16
CA VAL A 121 5.13 -0.21 6.43
C VAL A 121 5.13 -1.54 7.19
N ASP A 122 3.99 -2.20 7.18
CA ASP A 122 3.76 -3.52 7.76
C ASP A 122 2.52 -4.17 7.11
N ALA A 123 2.17 -5.37 7.52
CA ALA A 123 1.02 -6.12 7.01
C ALA A 123 -0.34 -5.39 7.14
N HIS A 124 -0.39 -4.31 7.93
CA HIS A 124 -1.62 -3.58 8.27
C HIS A 124 -1.58 -2.12 7.85
N LYS A 125 -0.45 -1.64 7.31
CA LYS A 125 -0.27 -0.22 7.04
C LYS A 125 0.53 0.04 5.78
N VAL A 126 0.00 0.92 4.94
CA VAL A 126 0.68 1.46 3.76
C VAL A 126 0.69 2.99 3.80
N VAL A 127 1.74 3.57 3.24
CA VAL A 127 1.87 5.02 3.05
C VAL A 127 2.30 5.28 1.61
N PHE A 128 1.52 6.08 0.90
CA PHE A 128 1.81 6.50 -0.46
C PHE A 128 2.11 8.00 -0.50
N THR A 129 3.11 8.37 -1.27
CA THR A 129 3.38 9.76 -1.61
C THR A 129 2.51 10.14 -2.80
N ILE A 130 1.72 11.18 -2.63
CA ILE A 130 0.79 11.65 -3.64
C ILE A 130 1.20 13.03 -4.15
N ASN A 131 0.93 13.26 -5.43
CA ASN A 131 1.19 14.53 -6.10
C ASN A 131 0.01 14.88 -7.01
N ARG A 132 -0.27 16.17 -7.10
CA ARG A 132 -1.20 16.73 -8.09
C ARG A 132 -0.87 18.19 -8.33
N ASN A 133 -0.36 18.51 -9.50
CA ASN A 133 0.12 19.86 -9.81
C ASN A 133 1.14 20.34 -8.75
N GLN A 134 0.80 21.37 -7.99
CA GLN A 134 1.63 21.89 -6.90
C GLN A 134 1.32 21.26 -5.53
N LEU A 135 0.26 20.45 -5.43
CA LEU A 135 -0.12 19.79 -4.18
C LEU A 135 0.71 18.53 -3.99
N ARG A 136 1.42 18.48 -2.88
CA ARG A 136 2.17 17.29 -2.43
C ARG A 136 1.60 16.81 -1.12
N GLY A 137 1.57 15.52 -0.92
CA GLY A 137 1.03 14.94 0.31
C GLY A 137 1.31 13.48 0.46
N VAL A 138 0.63 12.90 1.42
CA VAL A 138 0.66 11.47 1.69
C VAL A 138 -0.76 10.94 1.85
N MET A 139 -0.97 9.72 1.41
CA MET A 139 -2.15 8.92 1.70
C MET A 139 -1.72 7.73 2.53
N GLN A 140 -2.32 7.56 3.69
CA GLN A 140 -2.11 6.41 4.56
C GLN A 140 -3.37 5.57 4.61
N ALA A 141 -3.24 4.28 4.40
CA ALA A 141 -4.29 3.31 4.70
C ALA A 141 -3.82 2.36 5.80
N ARG A 142 -4.73 2.03 6.71
CA ARG A 142 -4.50 1.08 7.81
C ARG A 142 -5.67 0.11 7.89
N ILE A 143 -5.35 -1.17 7.97
CA ILE A 143 -6.31 -2.29 8.14
C ILE A 143 -5.88 -3.04 9.41
N PRO A 144 -6.32 -2.59 10.60
CA PRO A 144 -5.88 -3.20 11.88
C PRO A 144 -6.42 -4.61 12.10
N GLY A 145 -7.39 -5.02 11.33
CA GLY A 145 -8.01 -6.35 11.32
C GLY A 145 -8.87 -6.48 10.08
N ASP A 146 -9.50 -7.63 9.88
CA ASP A 146 -10.10 -8.00 8.60
C ASP A 146 -11.30 -7.16 8.17
N ASN A 147 -11.94 -6.45 9.11
CA ASN A 147 -13.26 -5.82 8.89
C ASN A 147 -13.25 -4.29 8.98
N SER A 148 -12.13 -3.65 9.20
CA SER A 148 -12.05 -2.19 9.27
C SER A 148 -10.84 -1.64 8.53
N MET A 149 -11.05 -0.53 7.83
CA MET A 149 -9.99 0.21 7.15
C MET A 149 -10.13 1.70 7.46
N THR A 150 -9.04 2.33 7.84
CA THR A 150 -8.97 3.78 7.96
C THR A 150 -8.07 4.33 6.86
N VAL A 151 -8.51 5.40 6.20
CA VAL A 151 -7.71 6.10 5.19
C VAL A 151 -7.61 7.56 5.58
N THR A 152 -6.40 8.08 5.58
CA THR A 152 -6.11 9.49 5.83
C THR A 152 -5.32 10.05 4.67
N VAL A 153 -5.78 11.19 4.13
CA VAL A 153 -5.03 11.98 3.17
C VAL A 153 -4.57 13.25 3.87
N ALA A 154 -3.27 13.50 3.83
CA ALA A 154 -2.66 14.72 4.35
C ALA A 154 -1.89 15.43 3.24
N VAL A 155 -1.97 16.74 3.20
CA VAL A 155 -1.24 17.57 2.26
C VAL A 155 -0.15 18.35 2.96
N ARG A 156 0.93 18.64 2.24
CA ARG A 156 2.01 19.46 2.75
C ARG A 156 1.63 20.93 2.62
N VAL A 157 1.56 21.60 3.74
CA VAL A 157 1.37 23.05 3.86
C VAL A 157 2.62 23.59 4.55
N GLN A 158 3.42 24.32 3.81
CA GLN A 158 4.78 24.67 4.24
C GLN A 158 5.57 23.39 4.59
N ASP A 159 6.07 23.24 5.80
CA ASP A 159 6.82 22.07 6.24
C ASP A 159 6.00 21.06 7.04
N GLN A 160 4.68 21.24 7.14
CA GLN A 160 3.80 20.37 7.91
C GLN A 160 2.86 19.56 7.02
N LEU A 161 2.58 18.33 7.45
CA LEU A 161 1.53 17.49 6.87
C LEU A 161 0.21 17.78 7.61
N VAL A 162 -0.73 18.34 6.91
CA VAL A 162 -2.06 18.68 7.43
C VAL A 162 -3.07 17.65 6.90
N PRO A 163 -3.73 16.87 7.77
CA PRO A 163 -4.82 15.99 7.35
C PRO A 163 -5.95 16.78 6.71
N VAL A 164 -6.40 16.36 5.55
CA VAL A 164 -7.48 17.02 4.80
C VAL A 164 -8.68 16.13 4.55
N ILE A 165 -8.48 14.78 4.52
CA ILE A 165 -9.55 13.79 4.37
C ILE A 165 -9.30 12.67 5.36
N GLY A 166 -10.37 12.25 6.03
CA GLY A 166 -10.42 11.03 6.84
C GLY A 166 -11.57 10.14 6.40
N MET A 167 -11.34 8.82 6.32
CA MET A 167 -12.37 7.82 6.03
C MET A 167 -12.27 6.66 7.01
N SER A 168 -13.42 6.13 7.39
CA SER A 168 -13.53 4.90 8.20
C SER A 168 -14.45 3.93 7.47
N LEU A 169 -13.87 2.90 6.91
CA LEU A 169 -14.56 1.92 6.09
C LEU A 169 -14.70 0.59 6.84
N LYS A 170 -15.79 -0.10 6.57
CA LYS A 170 -16.04 -1.47 7.04
C LYS A 170 -16.13 -2.39 5.84
N ARG A 171 -15.63 -3.60 5.99
CA ARG A 171 -15.82 -4.66 5.01
C ARG A 171 -17.30 -5.04 4.99
N VAL A 172 -17.84 -5.15 3.79
CA VAL A 172 -19.18 -5.68 3.56
C VAL A 172 -18.98 -7.03 2.91
N ASP A 173 -19.15 -8.09 3.69
CA ASP A 173 -19.21 -9.42 3.12
C ASP A 173 -20.40 -9.47 2.15
N ALA A 174 -20.25 -10.22 1.07
CA ALA A 174 -21.38 -10.52 0.22
C ALA A 174 -22.45 -11.13 1.16
N VAL A 175 -23.50 -10.38 1.44
CA VAL A 175 -24.64 -10.88 2.18
C VAL A 175 -25.12 -12.07 1.35
N GLU A 176 -24.91 -13.28 1.86
CA GLU A 176 -25.65 -14.42 1.36
C GLU A 176 -27.12 -14.01 1.46
N VAL A 177 -27.74 -13.77 0.31
CA VAL A 177 -29.19 -13.59 0.24
C VAL A 177 -29.74 -14.93 0.68
N GLY A 178 -30.04 -15.05 1.97
CA GLY A 178 -30.62 -16.23 2.54
C GLY A 178 -31.85 -16.55 1.72
N SER A 179 -31.82 -17.67 1.04
CA SER A 179 -32.98 -18.22 0.35
C SER A 179 -34.08 -18.40 1.40
N ILE A 180 -35.10 -17.56 1.31
CA ILE A 180 -36.34 -17.79 2.03
C ILE A 180 -36.90 -19.07 1.41
N ALA A 181 -36.80 -20.19 2.13
CA ALA A 181 -37.46 -21.42 1.70
C ALA A 181 -38.96 -21.13 1.71
N PRO A 182 -39.70 -21.37 0.62
CA PRO A 182 -41.15 -21.27 0.65
C PRO A 182 -41.71 -22.39 1.53
N ASN A 183 -42.53 -22.03 2.51
CA ASN A 183 -43.39 -22.96 3.24
C ASN A 183 -44.48 -23.51 2.31
#